data_767db397bc4746df4080bd1704f371d2
#
_entry.id   767db397bc4746df4080bd1704f371d2
#
_cell.length_a   1.000
_cell.length_b   1.000
_cell.length_c   1.000
_cell.angle_alpha   90.00
_cell.angle_beta   90.00
_cell.angle_gamma   90.00
#
_symmetry.space_group_name_H-M   'P 1'
#
loop_
_entity.id
_entity.type
_entity.pdbx_description
1 polymer ?
#
loop_
_entity_poly.entity_id
_entity_poly.type
_entity_poly.pdbx_seq_one_letter_code
_entity_poly.pdbx_strand_id
1 'polypeptide(L)'
;IIAVTRNDETNMIVCQLASSLFNVSKKIARIRTKDFLEGKWGKLYNKSNIPIDVIISPELEVAKSLYRRLEAPGALDNVPFGNNKVKMLEISIEKNCPIKNIPLKKLTEKYSDFKANILGAVRKDKFIYLKKDDQMLEGDNVYVVASSDQLNPILKAFGLSLIHISEPTRQ
;
A
#
# COMPACT_ATOMS: atom_id res chain seq x y z
N ILE A 1 -9.31 5.41 22.85
CA ILE A 1 -10.58 5.92 22.31
C ILE A 1 -10.46 6.13 20.81
N ILE A 2 -11.57 5.94 20.06
CA ILE A 2 -11.65 6.20 18.62
C ILE A 2 -12.84 7.15 18.40
N ALA A 3 -12.57 8.41 18.04
CA ALA A 3 -13.54 9.45 17.79
C ALA A 3 -13.74 9.62 16.27
N VAL A 4 -14.84 9.10 15.73
CA VAL A 4 -15.13 9.05 14.29
C VAL A 4 -16.52 9.59 13.95
N THR A 5 -17.00 10.58 14.70
CA THR A 5 -18.26 11.27 14.42
C THR A 5 -18.19 12.05 13.11
N ARG A 6 -19.30 12.62 12.65
CA ARG A 6 -19.32 13.42 11.42
C ARG A 6 -18.63 14.78 11.55
N ASN A 7 -18.43 15.25 12.78
CA ASN A 7 -17.93 16.58 13.09
C ASN A 7 -16.52 16.51 13.66
N ASP A 8 -15.58 17.22 13.06
CA ASP A 8 -14.17 17.19 13.40
C ASP A 8 -13.92 17.81 14.79
N GLU A 9 -14.59 18.92 15.11
CA GLU A 9 -14.49 19.59 16.38
C GLU A 9 -14.97 18.69 17.52
N THR A 10 -16.06 17.95 17.31
CA THR A 10 -16.53 16.96 18.26
C THR A 10 -15.48 15.87 18.48
N ASN A 11 -14.84 15.39 17.43
CA ASN A 11 -13.79 14.37 17.53
C ASN A 11 -12.57 14.89 18.33
N MET A 12 -12.19 16.16 18.12
CA MET A 12 -11.12 16.81 18.86
C MET A 12 -11.48 16.96 20.35
N ILE A 13 -12.68 17.45 20.66
CA ILE A 13 -13.13 17.63 22.05
C ILE A 13 -13.23 16.28 22.77
N VAL A 14 -13.76 15.25 22.14
CA VAL A 14 -13.83 13.90 22.72
C VAL A 14 -12.43 13.38 23.09
N CYS A 15 -11.45 13.57 22.23
CA CYS A 15 -10.06 13.18 22.53
C CYS A 15 -9.47 14.01 23.65
N GLN A 16 -9.76 15.32 23.72
CA GLN A 16 -9.35 16.19 24.81
C GLN A 16 -9.93 15.74 26.15
N LEU A 17 -11.23 15.52 26.21
CA LEU A 17 -11.90 15.04 27.44
C LEU A 17 -11.41 13.66 27.88
N ALA A 18 -11.22 12.75 26.91
CA ALA A 18 -10.69 11.41 27.17
C ALA A 18 -9.28 11.46 27.80
N SER A 19 -8.46 12.42 27.37
CA SER A 19 -7.15 12.64 27.95
C SER A 19 -7.24 13.26 29.33
N SER A 20 -8.00 14.35 29.46
CA SER A 20 -7.99 15.18 30.66
C SER A 20 -8.77 14.58 31.86
N LEU A 21 -9.89 13.89 31.59
CA LEU A 21 -10.75 13.36 32.64
C LEU A 21 -10.53 11.86 32.90
N PHE A 22 -10.16 11.12 31.87
CA PHE A 22 -10.09 9.66 31.94
C PHE A 22 -8.69 9.09 31.71
N ASN A 23 -7.72 9.94 31.46
CA ASN A 23 -6.32 9.57 31.24
C ASN A 23 -6.13 8.44 30.20
N VAL A 24 -6.95 8.47 29.12
CA VAL A 24 -6.90 7.47 28.05
C VAL A 24 -5.57 7.57 27.32
N SER A 25 -4.82 6.48 27.27
CA SER A 25 -3.46 6.45 26.72
C SER A 25 -3.42 6.62 25.19
N LYS A 26 -4.36 6.02 24.43
CA LYS A 26 -4.37 6.09 22.97
C LYS A 26 -5.66 6.74 22.45
N LYS A 27 -5.49 7.81 21.69
CA LYS A 27 -6.59 8.60 21.13
C LYS A 27 -6.45 8.69 19.63
N ILE A 28 -7.47 8.21 18.91
CA ILE A 28 -7.55 8.21 17.45
C ILE A 28 -8.73 9.10 17.08
N ALA A 29 -8.53 10.05 16.18
CA ALA A 29 -9.59 10.92 15.72
C ALA A 29 -9.67 10.97 14.19
N ARG A 30 -10.90 11.02 13.68
CA ARG A 30 -11.15 11.37 12.29
C ARG A 30 -11.18 12.89 12.17
N ILE A 31 -10.30 13.44 11.31
CA ILE A 31 -10.25 14.86 10.95
C ILE A 31 -10.24 14.94 9.42
N ARG A 32 -11.24 15.62 8.86
CA ARG A 32 -11.47 15.72 7.41
C ARG A 32 -11.07 17.08 6.86
N THR A 33 -11.32 18.10 7.64
CA THR A 33 -11.07 19.49 7.23
C THR A 33 -9.58 19.72 7.05
N LYS A 34 -9.20 20.08 5.81
CA LYS A 34 -7.79 20.27 5.43
C LYS A 34 -7.10 21.32 6.29
N ASP A 35 -7.79 22.42 6.59
CA ASP A 35 -7.25 23.50 7.41
C ASP A 35 -6.83 23.04 8.79
N PHE A 36 -7.53 22.05 9.37
CA PHE A 36 -7.15 21.45 10.66
C PHE A 36 -5.93 20.53 10.57
N LEU A 37 -5.60 20.03 9.37
CA LEU A 37 -4.46 19.12 9.17
C LEU A 37 -3.16 19.86 8.86
N GLU A 38 -3.24 21.08 8.37
CA GLU A 38 -2.11 21.85 7.85
C GLU A 38 -1.82 23.12 8.66
N GLY A 39 -0.69 23.73 8.39
CA GLY A 39 -0.31 25.04 8.91
C GLY A 39 -0.22 25.13 10.44
N LYS A 40 -0.84 26.16 10.99
CA LYS A 40 -0.82 26.44 12.46
C LYS A 40 -1.62 25.39 13.24
N TRP A 41 -2.73 24.90 12.68
CA TRP A 41 -3.61 23.94 13.32
C TRP A 41 -2.96 22.57 13.48
N GLY A 42 -2.21 22.10 12.48
CA GLY A 42 -1.50 20.83 12.53
C GLY A 42 -0.50 20.75 13.70
N LYS A 43 0.04 21.89 14.14
CA LYS A 43 0.95 21.97 15.29
C LYS A 43 0.26 21.82 16.65
N LEU A 44 -1.07 21.93 16.70
CA LEU A 44 -1.83 21.78 17.93
C LEU A 44 -2.01 20.32 18.37
N TYR A 45 -1.82 19.36 17.45
CA TYR A 45 -1.97 17.94 17.75
C TYR A 45 -0.74 17.41 18.49
N ASN A 46 -0.72 17.63 19.79
CA ASN A 46 0.33 17.16 20.69
C ASN A 46 -0.24 16.99 22.10
N LYS A 47 0.52 16.37 23.00
CA LYS A 47 0.07 16.06 24.37
C LYS A 47 -0.33 17.28 25.18
N SER A 48 0.23 18.45 24.90
CA SER A 48 0.01 19.67 25.67
C SER A 48 -1.19 20.49 25.20
N ASN A 49 -1.59 20.34 23.94
CA ASN A 49 -2.70 21.10 23.35
C ASN A 49 -3.89 20.18 23.06
N ILE A 50 -3.96 19.61 21.85
CA ILE A 50 -5.03 18.68 21.47
C ILE A 50 -4.41 17.27 21.42
N PRO A 51 -4.60 16.43 22.43
CA PRO A 51 -3.89 15.17 22.60
C PRO A 51 -4.48 14.06 21.71
N ILE A 52 -4.25 14.14 20.41
CA ILE A 52 -4.61 13.11 19.45
C ILE A 52 -3.33 12.39 19.03
N ASP A 53 -3.28 11.08 19.22
CA ASP A 53 -2.10 10.28 18.88
C ASP A 53 -2.09 9.83 17.40
N VAL A 54 -3.27 9.63 16.82
CA VAL A 54 -3.43 9.26 15.42
C VAL A 54 -4.59 10.02 14.79
N ILE A 55 -4.31 10.71 13.71
CA ILE A 55 -5.33 11.38 12.90
C ILE A 55 -5.60 10.54 11.65
N ILE A 56 -6.87 10.31 11.35
CA ILE A 56 -7.33 9.63 10.14
C ILE A 56 -8.13 10.61 9.31
N SER A 57 -7.67 10.91 8.11
CA SER A 57 -8.43 11.62 7.09
C SER A 57 -8.78 10.64 5.97
N PRO A 58 -10.06 10.22 5.84
CA PRO A 58 -10.47 9.27 4.82
C PRO A 58 -10.10 9.72 3.41
N GLU A 59 -10.22 10.99 3.13
CA GLU A 59 -9.93 11.58 1.82
C GLU A 59 -8.44 11.45 1.47
N LEU A 60 -7.56 11.71 2.44
CA LEU A 60 -6.11 11.52 2.26
C LEU A 60 -5.73 10.04 2.11
N GLU A 61 -6.37 9.15 2.86
CA GLU A 61 -6.09 7.72 2.75
C GLU A 61 -6.55 7.15 1.39
N VAL A 62 -7.69 7.61 0.87
CA VAL A 62 -8.13 7.27 -0.49
C VAL A 62 -7.14 7.80 -1.53
N ALA A 63 -6.74 9.07 -1.43
CA ALA A 63 -5.75 9.66 -2.34
C ALA A 63 -4.42 8.89 -2.32
N LYS A 64 -3.91 8.53 -1.14
CA LYS A 64 -2.70 7.69 -0.99
C LYS A 64 -2.89 6.31 -1.62
N SER A 65 -4.06 5.69 -1.46
CA SER A 65 -4.36 4.39 -2.07
C SER A 65 -4.35 4.47 -3.60
N LEU A 66 -4.98 5.50 -4.18
CA LEU A 66 -4.96 5.73 -5.62
C LEU A 66 -3.53 6.01 -6.12
N TYR A 67 -2.78 6.84 -5.40
CA TYR A 67 -1.39 7.12 -5.75
C TYR A 67 -0.54 5.84 -5.79
N ARG A 68 -0.67 4.96 -4.78
CA ARG A 68 0.04 3.67 -4.75
C ARG A 68 -0.27 2.79 -5.96
N ARG A 69 -1.52 2.79 -6.43
CA ARG A 69 -1.89 2.05 -7.67
C ARG A 69 -1.24 2.65 -8.91
N LEU A 70 -1.09 3.97 -8.97
CA LEU A 70 -0.37 4.63 -10.07
C LEU A 70 1.14 4.37 -10.05
N GLU A 71 1.74 4.15 -8.87
CA GLU A 71 3.16 3.78 -8.76
C GLU A 71 3.47 2.37 -9.31
N ALA A 72 2.49 1.47 -9.29
CA ALA A 72 2.65 0.09 -9.74
C ALA A 72 1.54 -0.30 -10.74
N PRO A 73 1.56 0.27 -11.97
CA PRO A 73 0.54 -0.01 -12.97
C PRO A 73 0.49 -1.50 -13.30
N GLY A 74 -0.72 -2.06 -13.31
CA GLY A 74 -0.96 -3.48 -13.56
C GLY A 74 -0.81 -4.39 -12.33
N ALA A 75 -0.27 -3.92 -11.21
CA ALA A 75 -0.39 -4.62 -9.94
C ALA A 75 -1.80 -4.43 -9.36
N LEU A 76 -2.34 -5.47 -8.75
CA LEU A 76 -3.64 -5.43 -8.07
C LEU A 76 -3.57 -4.57 -6.79
N ASP A 77 -2.46 -4.70 -6.06
CA ASP A 77 -2.20 -3.90 -4.86
C ASP A 77 -0.69 -3.62 -4.69
N ASN A 78 -0.38 -2.54 -3.96
CA ASN A 78 0.97 -2.08 -3.65
C ASN A 78 0.98 -1.56 -2.20
N VAL A 79 1.46 -2.38 -1.28
CA VAL A 79 1.48 -2.08 0.16
C VAL A 79 2.90 -1.70 0.59
N PRO A 80 3.13 -0.48 1.08
CA PRO A 80 4.43 -0.06 1.58
C PRO A 80 4.67 -0.52 3.02
N PHE A 81 5.92 -0.89 3.33
CA PHE A 81 6.41 -1.22 4.66
C PHE A 81 7.69 -0.44 4.99
N GLY A 82 8.00 -0.31 6.27
CA GLY A 82 9.24 0.27 6.75
C GLY A 82 9.50 1.69 6.21
N ASN A 83 8.55 2.60 6.36
CA ASN A 83 8.64 3.96 5.80
C ASN A 83 8.89 3.98 4.28
N ASN A 84 8.17 3.15 3.56
CA ASN A 84 8.26 3.00 2.10
C ASN A 84 9.60 2.43 1.57
N LYS A 85 10.40 1.80 2.42
CA LYS A 85 11.66 1.16 1.99
C LYS A 85 11.43 -0.19 1.32
N VAL A 86 10.37 -0.87 1.71
CA VAL A 86 9.97 -2.18 1.19
C VAL A 86 8.54 -2.10 0.69
N LYS A 87 8.24 -2.77 -0.40
CA LYS A 87 6.90 -2.88 -0.98
C LYS A 87 6.50 -4.33 -1.14
N MET A 88 5.24 -4.62 -0.84
CA MET A 88 4.60 -5.88 -1.20
C MET A 88 3.62 -5.59 -2.34
N LEU A 89 3.81 -6.29 -3.44
CA LEU A 89 2.96 -6.22 -4.62
C LEU A 89 2.10 -7.46 -4.69
N GLU A 90 0.83 -7.28 -5.04
CA GLU A 90 -0.03 -8.35 -5.51
C GLU A 90 -0.16 -8.23 -7.02
N ILE A 91 0.26 -9.27 -7.75
CA ILE A 91 0.31 -9.27 -9.22
C ILE A 91 -0.45 -10.48 -9.74
N SER A 92 -1.41 -10.23 -10.64
CA SER A 92 -2.10 -11.31 -11.35
C SER A 92 -1.23 -11.85 -12.49
N ILE A 93 -1.12 -13.18 -12.58
CA ILE A 93 -0.40 -13.84 -13.66
C ILE A 93 -1.34 -14.00 -14.85
N GLU A 94 -1.19 -13.12 -15.81
CA GLU A 94 -1.95 -13.14 -17.04
C GLU A 94 -1.33 -14.09 -18.09
N LYS A 95 -2.10 -14.35 -19.18
CA LYS A 95 -1.68 -15.21 -20.27
C LYS A 95 -0.32 -14.80 -20.88
N ASN A 96 -0.04 -13.52 -20.96
CA ASN A 96 1.17 -12.95 -21.57
C ASN A 96 2.31 -12.71 -20.58
N CYS A 97 2.19 -13.16 -19.33
CA CYS A 97 3.24 -12.95 -18.32
C CYS A 97 4.54 -13.67 -18.71
N PRO A 98 5.69 -12.97 -18.88
CA PRO A 98 6.94 -13.56 -19.36
C PRO A 98 7.56 -14.60 -18.45
N ILE A 99 7.25 -14.53 -17.14
CA ILE A 99 7.79 -15.42 -16.12
C ILE A 99 6.82 -16.52 -15.68
N LYS A 100 5.69 -16.66 -16.38
CA LYS A 100 4.74 -17.76 -16.21
C LYS A 100 5.37 -19.09 -16.54
N ASN A 101 5.03 -20.14 -15.80
CA ASN A 101 5.49 -21.52 -15.99
C ASN A 101 7.03 -21.71 -15.90
N ILE A 102 7.72 -20.76 -15.27
CA ILE A 102 9.16 -20.87 -15.00
C ILE A 102 9.35 -21.21 -13.54
N PRO A 103 10.11 -22.28 -13.19
CA PRO A 103 10.47 -22.57 -11.79
C PRO A 103 11.17 -21.38 -11.12
N LEU A 104 10.80 -21.06 -9.89
CA LEU A 104 11.32 -19.88 -9.20
C LEU A 104 12.86 -19.86 -9.12
N LYS A 105 13.51 -21.00 -8.98
CA LYS A 105 14.98 -21.11 -9.00
C LYS A 105 15.62 -20.58 -10.28
N LYS A 106 14.93 -20.71 -11.44
CA LYS A 106 15.42 -20.22 -12.73
C LYS A 106 15.17 -18.74 -12.96
N LEU A 107 14.29 -18.10 -12.15
CA LEU A 107 14.03 -16.67 -12.29
C LEU A 107 15.26 -15.84 -11.95
N THR A 108 15.99 -16.21 -10.89
CA THR A 108 17.20 -15.51 -10.46
C THR A 108 18.33 -15.65 -11.49
N GLU A 109 18.38 -16.79 -12.19
CA GLU A 109 19.37 -17.03 -13.26
C GLU A 109 19.03 -16.23 -14.54
N LYS A 110 17.74 -16.17 -14.90
CA LYS A 110 17.27 -15.53 -16.12
C LYS A 110 17.18 -14.00 -15.99
N TYR A 111 16.87 -13.52 -14.80
CA TYR A 111 16.68 -12.09 -14.48
C TYR A 111 17.61 -11.72 -13.33
N SER A 112 18.88 -11.44 -13.63
CA SER A 112 19.91 -11.08 -12.62
C SER A 112 19.53 -9.88 -11.76
N ASP A 113 18.72 -8.97 -12.31
CA ASP A 113 18.26 -7.76 -11.64
C ASP A 113 16.97 -7.96 -10.83
N PHE A 114 16.41 -9.17 -10.85
CA PHE A 114 15.21 -9.51 -10.09
C PHE A 114 15.56 -9.78 -8.61
N LYS A 115 15.67 -8.70 -7.85
CA LYS A 115 15.94 -8.75 -6.39
C LYS A 115 14.64 -8.68 -5.61
N ALA A 116 13.86 -9.76 -5.64
CA ALA A 116 12.58 -9.85 -4.96
C ALA A 116 12.36 -11.23 -4.35
N ASN A 117 11.56 -11.27 -3.29
CA ASN A 117 11.10 -12.50 -2.67
C ASN A 117 9.65 -12.75 -3.05
N ILE A 118 9.38 -13.88 -3.69
CA ILE A 118 8.03 -14.36 -3.94
C ILE A 118 7.58 -15.15 -2.73
N LEU A 119 6.58 -14.63 -2.01
CA LEU A 119 6.09 -15.24 -0.78
C LEU A 119 5.16 -16.42 -1.05
N GLY A 120 4.34 -16.30 -2.07
CA GLY A 120 3.33 -17.30 -2.42
C GLY A 120 2.35 -16.74 -3.43
N ALA A 121 1.29 -17.50 -3.68
CA ALA A 121 0.23 -17.13 -4.58
C ALA A 121 -1.13 -17.55 -4.04
N VAL A 122 -2.17 -16.80 -4.40
CA VAL A 122 -3.56 -17.25 -4.28
C VAL A 122 -3.95 -17.94 -5.58
N ARG A 123 -4.25 -19.23 -5.50
CA ARG A 123 -4.69 -20.08 -6.60
C ARG A 123 -6.02 -20.72 -6.23
N LYS A 124 -7.08 -20.49 -7.03
CA LYS A 124 -8.44 -20.99 -6.74
C LYS A 124 -8.88 -20.69 -5.30
N ASP A 125 -8.75 -19.43 -4.90
CA ASP A 125 -9.11 -18.88 -3.59
C ASP A 125 -8.36 -19.50 -2.39
N LYS A 126 -7.24 -20.19 -2.64
CA LYS A 126 -6.39 -20.75 -1.61
C LYS A 126 -4.98 -20.18 -1.70
N PHE A 127 -4.47 -19.70 -0.56
CA PHE A 127 -3.08 -19.28 -0.48
C PHE A 127 -2.15 -20.49 -0.46
N ILE A 128 -1.14 -20.47 -1.32
CA ILE A 128 -0.08 -21.49 -1.40
C ILE A 128 1.29 -20.83 -1.28
N TYR A 129 2.15 -21.42 -0.47
CA TYR A 129 3.56 -21.03 -0.41
C TYR A 129 4.29 -21.63 -1.61
N LEU A 130 4.94 -20.78 -2.42
CA LEU A 130 5.71 -21.23 -3.56
C LEU A 130 7.14 -21.56 -3.14
N LYS A 131 7.58 -22.77 -3.46
CA LYS A 131 8.94 -23.26 -3.24
C LYS A 131 9.81 -23.02 -4.49
N LYS A 132 11.12 -23.24 -4.37
CA LYS A 132 12.10 -22.99 -5.45
C LYS A 132 11.79 -23.74 -6.77
N ASP A 133 11.21 -24.92 -6.68
CA ASP A 133 10.86 -25.74 -7.85
C ASP A 133 9.44 -25.48 -8.38
N ASP A 134 8.62 -24.75 -7.62
CA ASP A 134 7.26 -24.40 -8.04
C ASP A 134 7.26 -23.33 -9.12
N GLN A 135 6.13 -23.25 -9.83
CA GLN A 135 5.89 -22.32 -10.93
C GLN A 135 4.67 -21.45 -10.63
N MET A 136 4.71 -20.22 -11.09
CA MET A 136 3.53 -19.35 -11.17
C MET A 136 2.71 -19.75 -12.39
N LEU A 137 1.42 -19.94 -12.20
CA LEU A 137 0.49 -20.36 -13.27
C LEU A 137 -0.43 -19.20 -13.64
N GLU A 138 -0.98 -19.26 -14.83
CA GLU A 138 -2.03 -18.34 -15.27
C GLU A 138 -3.22 -18.34 -14.29
N GLY A 139 -3.68 -17.17 -13.92
CA GLY A 139 -4.76 -16.97 -12.94
C GLY A 139 -4.30 -16.96 -11.48
N ASP A 140 -3.00 -17.12 -11.20
CA ASP A 140 -2.49 -16.92 -9.85
C ASP A 140 -2.41 -15.43 -9.52
N ASN A 141 -2.76 -15.06 -8.29
CA ASN A 141 -2.38 -13.76 -7.72
C ASN A 141 -1.14 -13.95 -6.85
N VAL A 142 -0.01 -13.44 -7.29
CA VAL A 142 1.31 -13.66 -6.67
C VAL A 142 1.68 -12.50 -5.77
N TYR A 143 2.17 -12.81 -4.57
CA TYR A 143 2.67 -11.82 -3.60
C TYR A 143 4.18 -11.74 -3.67
N VAL A 144 4.67 -10.56 -4.04
CA VAL A 144 6.10 -10.27 -4.24
C VAL A 144 6.53 -9.18 -3.26
N VAL A 145 7.63 -9.42 -2.54
CA VAL A 145 8.21 -8.44 -1.62
C VAL A 145 9.59 -8.04 -2.09
N ALA A 146 9.82 -6.74 -2.18
CA ALA A 146 11.11 -6.19 -2.59
C ALA A 146 11.36 -4.81 -2.01
N SER A 147 12.58 -4.31 -2.13
CA SER A 147 12.91 -2.92 -1.86
C SER A 147 12.25 -1.98 -2.89
N SER A 148 11.94 -0.76 -2.49
CA SER A 148 11.16 0.18 -3.32
C SER A 148 11.86 0.58 -4.62
N ASP A 149 13.19 0.53 -4.67
CA ASP A 149 14.00 0.75 -5.88
C ASP A 149 13.87 -0.37 -6.91
N GLN A 150 13.42 -1.57 -6.48
CA GLN A 150 13.24 -2.73 -7.36
C GLN A 150 11.85 -2.80 -8.03
N LEU A 151 10.99 -1.82 -7.79
CA LEU A 151 9.63 -1.83 -8.32
C LEU A 151 9.58 -1.96 -9.84
N ASN A 152 10.31 -1.11 -10.57
CA ASN A 152 10.32 -1.11 -12.04
C ASN A 152 10.90 -2.40 -12.65
N PRO A 153 12.05 -2.94 -12.20
CA PRO A 153 12.55 -4.24 -12.62
C PRO A 153 11.53 -5.37 -12.43
N ILE A 154 10.82 -5.37 -11.31
CA ILE A 154 9.78 -6.38 -11.02
C ILE A 154 8.63 -6.25 -11.99
N LEU A 155 8.03 -5.07 -12.12
CA LEU A 155 6.92 -4.85 -13.05
C LEU A 155 7.30 -5.27 -14.48
N LYS A 156 8.51 -4.93 -14.92
CA LYS A 156 9.03 -5.35 -16.23
C LYS A 156 9.15 -6.88 -16.35
N ALA A 157 9.64 -7.56 -15.33
CA ALA A 157 9.77 -9.03 -15.34
C ALA A 157 8.40 -9.72 -15.44
N PHE A 158 7.37 -9.16 -14.82
CA PHE A 158 5.99 -9.64 -14.93
C PHE A 158 5.28 -9.21 -16.23
N GLY A 159 5.94 -8.42 -17.09
CA GLY A 159 5.34 -7.89 -18.32
C GLY A 159 4.43 -6.68 -18.10
N LEU A 160 4.47 -6.08 -16.91
CA LEU A 160 3.74 -4.89 -16.54
C LEU A 160 4.64 -3.67 -16.78
N SER A 161 4.53 -3.05 -17.94
CA SER A 161 5.37 -1.90 -18.30
C SER A 161 4.60 -0.60 -18.13
N LEU A 162 5.28 0.45 -17.66
CA LEU A 162 4.78 1.84 -17.60
C LEU A 162 4.41 2.44 -18.99
N ILE A 163 4.68 1.71 -20.09
CA ILE A 163 4.57 2.23 -21.47
C ILE A 163 3.15 2.13 -22.05
N HIS A 164 2.13 1.73 -21.30
CA HIS A 164 0.75 1.69 -21.77
C HIS A 164 -0.18 2.76 -21.19
N ILE A 165 0.35 3.92 -20.84
CA ILE A 165 -0.46 5.13 -20.87
C ILE A 165 -0.46 5.55 -22.34
N SER A 166 -1.34 4.94 -23.15
CA SER A 166 -1.64 5.41 -24.50
C SER A 166 -2.02 6.88 -24.40
N GLU A 167 -1.32 7.74 -25.14
CA GLU A 167 -1.74 9.12 -25.35
C GLU A 167 -3.24 9.14 -25.69
N PRO A 168 -4.02 10.05 -25.09
CA PRO A 168 -5.40 10.21 -25.49
C PRO A 168 -5.40 10.57 -26.97
N THR A 169 -5.93 9.68 -27.80
CA THR A 169 -6.20 9.93 -29.22
C THR A 169 -7.05 11.20 -29.29
N ARG A 170 -6.42 12.30 -29.69
CA ARG A 170 -7.13 13.51 -30.12
C ARG A 170 -7.95 13.11 -31.35
N GLN A 171 -9.27 13.03 -31.18
CA GLN A 171 -10.23 13.25 -32.25
C GLN A 171 -10.66 14.71 -32.25
#